data_fc2ff0c0cb5d4a79a34b9b2b239aa214
#
_entry.id   fc2ff0c0cb5d4a79a34b9b2b239aa214
#
_cell.length_a   1.000
_cell.length_b   1.000
_cell.length_c   1.000
_cell.angle_alpha   90.00
_cell.angle_beta   90.00
_cell.angle_gamma   90.00
#
_symmetry.space_group_name_H-M   'P 1'
#
loop_
_entity.id
_entity.type
_entity.pdbx_description
1 polymer ?
#
loop_
_entity_poly.entity_id
_entity_poly.type
_entity_poly.pdbx_seq_one_letter_code
_entity_poly.pdbx_strand_id
1 'polypeptide(L)'
;MSKILKVRNVGDYSRYLGCEDLHPLVSVIDYAKASPIRHSLNNYSVYGLFLRDDASVDLDYGCGRYDYRQGTLLCVAPGQIGGKEDNGNRVSITGWALLFHPDLLHGTPLEKEIKGYSFFDYRVNEALHMTDEEHDILVSLIRQIQDELHKKRDEFQDAILVEYIGLILNFCRRFYNRQ
;
A
#
# COMPACT_ATOMS: atom_id res chain seq x y z
N MET A 1 -6.82 -5.86 25.33
CA MET A 1 -7.26 -4.93 24.26
C MET A 1 -6.22 -4.85 23.17
N SER A 2 -6.63 -5.04 21.95
CA SER A 2 -5.74 -4.89 20.80
C SER A 2 -5.31 -3.43 20.63
N LYS A 3 -4.03 -3.21 20.50
CA LYS A 3 -3.47 -1.88 20.30
C LYS A 3 -3.54 -1.55 18.82
N ILE A 4 -4.17 -0.43 18.46
CA ILE A 4 -4.22 0.04 17.08
C ILE A 4 -2.97 0.86 16.79
N LEU A 5 -2.22 0.47 15.76
CA LEU A 5 -1.07 1.23 15.29
C LEU A 5 -1.56 2.43 14.47
N LYS A 6 -1.15 3.62 14.87
CA LYS A 6 -1.48 4.84 14.12
C LYS A 6 -0.40 5.10 13.08
N VAL A 7 -0.76 4.97 11.82
CA VAL A 7 0.12 5.26 10.68
C VAL A 7 -0.19 6.67 10.22
N ARG A 8 0.39 7.66 10.90
CA ARG A 8 0.17 9.09 10.63
C ARG A 8 0.96 9.58 9.43
N ASN A 9 2.07 8.93 9.15
CA ASN A 9 2.92 9.20 8.00
C ASN A 9 3.52 7.89 7.50
N VAL A 10 4.12 7.93 6.34
CA VAL A 10 4.68 6.72 5.73
C VAL A 10 5.83 6.12 6.54
N GLY A 11 6.59 6.95 7.24
CA GLY A 11 7.70 6.50 8.08
C GLY A 11 7.26 5.67 9.28
N ASP A 12 6.07 5.93 9.83
CA ASP A 12 5.56 5.13 10.95
C ASP A 12 5.45 3.66 10.57
N TYR A 13 4.97 3.38 9.37
CA TYR A 13 4.84 2.02 8.88
C TYR A 13 6.20 1.40 8.55
N SER A 14 7.07 2.15 7.87
CA SER A 14 8.41 1.68 7.53
C SER A 14 9.21 1.30 8.78
N ARG A 15 9.16 2.14 9.80
CA ARG A 15 9.85 1.89 11.08
C ARG A 15 9.28 0.68 11.81
N TYR A 16 7.96 0.52 11.78
CA TYR A 16 7.31 -0.64 12.39
C TYR A 16 7.81 -1.95 11.78
N LEU A 17 8.06 -1.95 10.46
CA LEU A 17 8.55 -3.12 9.74
C LEU A 17 10.08 -3.27 9.75
N GLY A 18 10.80 -2.29 10.30
CA GLY A 18 12.27 -2.29 10.27
C GLY A 18 12.84 -2.02 8.89
N CYS A 19 12.10 -1.31 8.04
CA CYS A 19 12.49 -0.98 6.68
C CYS A 19 13.00 0.45 6.55
N GLU A 20 13.65 0.75 5.41
CA GLU A 20 14.18 2.07 5.13
C GLU A 20 13.11 3.14 5.09
N ASP A 21 13.44 4.34 5.57
CA ASP A 21 12.59 5.52 5.54
C ASP A 21 13.32 6.59 4.72
N LEU A 22 13.08 6.59 3.41
CA LEU A 22 13.88 7.36 2.44
C LEU A 22 13.23 8.68 2.02
N HIS A 23 11.93 8.86 2.22
CA HIS A 23 11.18 10.02 1.76
C HIS A 23 10.07 10.33 2.76
N PRO A 24 9.80 11.60 3.07
CA PRO A 24 8.79 11.93 4.08
C PRO A 24 7.35 11.60 3.65
N LEU A 25 7.08 11.50 2.35
CA LEU A 25 5.72 11.37 1.82
C LEU A 25 5.47 10.09 1.03
N VAL A 26 6.50 9.31 0.74
CA VAL A 26 6.37 8.05 -0.04
C VAL A 26 7.23 6.97 0.59
N SER A 27 6.68 5.77 0.71
CA SER A 27 7.44 4.60 1.15
C SER A 27 7.09 3.40 0.30
N VAL A 28 8.10 2.61 -0.03
CA VAL A 28 7.95 1.30 -0.67
C VAL A 28 8.49 0.25 0.29
N ILE A 29 7.69 -0.78 0.53
CA ILE A 29 8.07 -1.91 1.38
C ILE A 29 8.19 -3.15 0.51
N ASP A 30 9.35 -3.78 0.54
CA ASP A 30 9.56 -5.15 0.08
C ASP A 30 9.46 -6.05 1.30
N TYR A 31 8.34 -6.75 1.45
CA TYR A 31 8.12 -7.58 2.63
C TYR A 31 9.13 -8.71 2.77
N ALA A 32 9.73 -9.17 1.67
CA ALA A 32 10.77 -10.18 1.73
C ALA A 32 12.01 -9.72 2.48
N LYS A 33 12.24 -8.40 2.54
CA LYS A 33 13.36 -7.79 3.26
C LYS A 33 12.98 -7.31 4.66
N ALA A 34 11.69 -7.33 4.99
CA ALA A 34 11.23 -6.98 6.33
C ALA A 34 11.50 -8.14 7.30
N SER A 35 11.78 -7.80 8.55
CA SER A 35 11.87 -8.82 9.60
C SER A 35 10.48 -9.43 9.83
N PRO A 36 10.39 -10.68 10.32
CA PRO A 36 9.10 -11.24 10.70
C PRO A 36 8.39 -10.29 11.65
N ILE A 37 7.13 -10.02 11.36
CA ILE A 37 6.33 -9.02 12.06
C ILE A 37 5.19 -9.65 12.85
N ARG A 38 4.75 -8.94 13.88
CA ARG A 38 3.48 -9.25 14.54
C ARG A 38 2.37 -8.54 13.79
N HIS A 39 1.23 -9.18 13.69
CA HIS A 39 0.04 -8.53 13.13
C HIS A 39 -0.36 -7.32 13.96
N SER A 40 -0.93 -6.33 13.30
CA SER A 40 -1.49 -5.15 13.96
C SER A 40 -2.72 -4.67 13.21
N LEU A 41 -3.66 -4.11 13.94
CA LEU A 41 -4.68 -3.26 13.34
C LEU A 41 -4.07 -1.88 13.14
N ASN A 42 -4.20 -1.34 11.95
CA ASN A 42 -3.57 -0.07 11.58
C ASN A 42 -4.64 0.96 11.22
N ASN A 43 -4.55 2.13 11.83
CA ASN A 43 -5.35 3.29 11.43
C ASN A 43 -4.47 4.15 10.53
N TYR A 44 -4.85 4.23 9.25
CA TYR A 44 -4.05 4.91 8.23
C TYR A 44 -4.48 6.37 8.07
N SER A 45 -3.51 7.28 8.07
CA SER A 45 -3.68 8.67 7.63
C SER A 45 -3.06 8.89 6.24
N VAL A 46 -2.65 7.82 5.61
CA VAL A 46 -2.01 7.80 4.29
C VAL A 46 -2.74 6.83 3.37
N TYR A 47 -2.52 6.98 2.06
CA TYR A 47 -2.94 5.97 1.09
C TYR A 47 -1.98 4.79 1.12
N GLY A 48 -2.51 3.60 0.91
CA GLY A 48 -1.69 2.40 0.83
C GLY A 48 -2.21 1.40 -0.18
N LEU A 49 -1.28 0.80 -0.93
CA LEU A 49 -1.54 -0.32 -1.82
C LEU A 49 -0.72 -1.50 -1.30
N PHE A 50 -1.37 -2.62 -1.06
CA PHE A 50 -0.73 -3.81 -0.48
C PHE A 50 -0.90 -4.98 -1.44
N LEU A 51 0.23 -5.44 -2.00
CA LEU A 51 0.29 -6.59 -2.89
C LEU A 51 0.83 -7.79 -2.10
N ARG A 52 0.06 -8.86 -2.06
CA ARG A 52 0.44 -10.06 -1.31
C ARG A 52 0.68 -11.21 -2.27
N ASP A 53 1.78 -11.89 -2.06
CA ASP A 53 2.20 -13.04 -2.87
C ASP A 53 1.95 -14.36 -2.17
N ASP A 54 1.76 -14.35 -0.84
CA ASP A 54 1.53 -15.57 -0.08
C ASP A 54 0.03 -15.84 0.10
N ALA A 55 -0.31 -17.13 0.15
CA ALA A 55 -1.69 -17.59 0.25
C ALA A 55 -2.14 -17.81 1.70
N SER A 56 -1.27 -17.59 2.68
CA SER A 56 -1.45 -18.15 4.03
C SER A 56 -1.98 -17.19 5.08
N VAL A 57 -2.28 -15.94 4.73
CA VAL A 57 -2.65 -14.93 5.73
C VAL A 57 -4.03 -14.36 5.45
N ASP A 58 -4.99 -14.70 6.32
CA ASP A 58 -6.27 -14.03 6.39
C ASP A 58 -6.10 -12.68 7.04
N LEU A 59 -6.59 -11.62 6.43
CA LEU A 59 -6.60 -10.29 7.03
C LEU A 59 -8.02 -9.78 7.19
N ASP A 60 -8.27 -9.16 8.33
CA ASP A 60 -9.48 -8.41 8.55
C ASP A 60 -9.34 -7.04 7.90
N TYR A 61 -10.36 -6.64 7.15
CA TYR A 61 -10.37 -5.35 6.48
C TYR A 61 -11.76 -4.74 6.55
N GLY A 62 -11.86 -3.57 7.15
CA GLY A 62 -13.14 -2.97 7.38
C GLY A 62 -13.99 -3.84 8.32
N CYS A 63 -15.14 -4.30 7.84
CA CYS A 63 -16.06 -5.17 8.57
C CYS A 63 -16.08 -6.60 8.04
N GLY A 64 -15.08 -7.00 7.23
CA GLY A 64 -15.04 -8.34 6.63
C GLY A 64 -13.68 -9.02 6.77
N ARG A 65 -13.70 -10.31 6.57
CA ARG A 65 -12.50 -11.13 6.44
C ARG A 65 -12.13 -11.25 4.96
N TYR A 66 -10.86 -11.07 4.65
CA TYR A 66 -10.36 -11.22 3.29
C TYR A 66 -9.39 -12.38 3.22
N ASP A 67 -9.63 -13.25 2.25
CA ASP A 67 -8.73 -14.34 1.91
C ASP A 67 -7.69 -13.79 0.92
N TYR A 68 -6.49 -13.55 1.43
CA TYR A 68 -5.38 -13.14 0.58
C TYR A 68 -4.82 -14.36 -0.13
N ARG A 69 -4.96 -14.38 -1.44
CA ARG A 69 -4.31 -15.34 -2.29
C ARG A 69 -3.11 -14.71 -2.98
N GLN A 70 -2.30 -15.54 -3.59
CA GLN A 70 -1.22 -15.06 -4.42
C GLN A 70 -1.75 -14.06 -5.45
N GLY A 71 -1.05 -12.92 -5.58
CA GLY A 71 -1.47 -11.88 -6.51
C GLY A 71 -2.66 -11.05 -6.06
N THR A 72 -2.87 -10.90 -4.78
CA THR A 72 -3.97 -10.09 -4.24
C THR A 72 -3.52 -8.66 -3.97
N LEU A 73 -4.36 -7.71 -4.36
CA LEU A 73 -4.18 -6.29 -4.10
C LEU A 73 -5.27 -5.77 -3.18
N LEU A 74 -4.86 -5.02 -2.16
CA LEU A 74 -5.77 -4.29 -1.28
C LEU A 74 -5.36 -2.83 -1.23
N CYS A 75 -6.34 -1.92 -1.36
CA CYS A 75 -6.12 -0.48 -1.30
C CYS A 75 -6.77 0.12 -0.07
N VAL A 76 -6.07 1.01 0.62
CA VAL A 76 -6.61 1.77 1.75
C VAL A 76 -6.45 3.26 1.51
N ALA A 77 -7.41 4.03 2.03
CA ALA A 77 -7.39 5.49 1.99
C ALA A 77 -7.26 6.06 3.40
N PRO A 78 -6.85 7.34 3.53
CA PRO A 78 -6.80 7.99 4.85
C PRO A 78 -8.12 7.89 5.60
N GLY A 79 -8.03 7.58 6.89
CA GLY A 79 -9.19 7.40 7.77
C GLY A 79 -9.65 5.95 7.91
N GLN A 80 -9.10 5.03 7.13
CA GLN A 80 -9.49 3.62 7.17
C GLN A 80 -8.62 2.81 8.13
N ILE A 81 -9.21 1.74 8.63
CA ILE A 81 -8.52 0.76 9.49
C ILE A 81 -8.38 -0.54 8.71
N GLY A 82 -7.18 -1.08 8.69
CA GLY A 82 -6.89 -2.37 8.05
C GLY A 82 -5.89 -3.17 8.86
N GLY A 83 -5.65 -4.40 8.43
CA GLY A 83 -4.72 -5.30 9.07
C GLY A 83 -5.42 -6.41 9.85
N LYS A 84 -4.69 -6.98 10.80
CA LYS A 84 -5.18 -8.10 11.61
C LYS A 84 -4.72 -7.92 13.05
N GLU A 85 -5.57 -8.32 13.99
CA GLU A 85 -5.22 -8.30 15.40
C GLU A 85 -3.98 -9.16 15.70
N ASP A 86 -3.16 -8.65 16.61
CA ASP A 86 -1.97 -9.36 17.06
C ASP A 86 -2.37 -10.61 17.84
N ASN A 87 -1.91 -11.76 17.37
CA ASN A 87 -2.13 -13.05 18.02
C ASN A 87 -0.91 -13.52 18.84
N GLY A 88 0.10 -12.66 19.00
CA GLY A 88 1.32 -12.99 19.72
C GLY A 88 2.40 -13.66 18.86
N ASN A 89 2.08 -14.08 17.65
CA ASN A 89 3.01 -14.76 16.76
C ASN A 89 3.60 -13.79 15.75
N ARG A 90 4.87 -14.01 15.38
CA ARG A 90 5.51 -13.30 14.29
C ARG A 90 5.32 -14.09 13.01
N VAL A 91 5.09 -13.39 11.91
CA VAL A 91 4.92 -13.99 10.59
C VAL A 91 5.85 -13.31 9.59
N SER A 92 6.31 -14.10 8.63
CA SER A 92 7.00 -13.59 7.45
C SER A 92 5.99 -13.54 6.31
N ILE A 93 5.89 -12.38 5.69
CA ILE A 93 4.99 -12.18 4.56
C ILE A 93 5.80 -11.82 3.32
N THR A 94 5.27 -12.10 2.16
CA THR A 94 5.89 -11.75 0.88
C THR A 94 4.96 -10.85 0.08
N GLY A 95 5.56 -9.99 -0.71
CA GLY A 95 4.84 -9.01 -1.49
C GLY A 95 5.40 -7.63 -1.34
N TRP A 96 4.60 -6.66 -1.71
CA TRP A 96 5.01 -5.25 -1.77
C TRP A 96 3.95 -4.35 -1.16
N ALA A 97 4.36 -3.22 -0.62
CA ALA A 97 3.45 -2.15 -0.24
C ALA A 97 3.98 -0.82 -0.77
N LEU A 98 3.05 0.01 -1.21
CA LEU A 98 3.30 1.40 -1.57
C LEU A 98 2.42 2.26 -0.68
N LEU A 99 3.03 3.15 0.09
CA LEU A 99 2.31 4.13 0.91
C LEU A 99 2.68 5.53 0.45
N PHE A 100 1.69 6.40 0.38
CA PHE A 100 1.95 7.81 0.07
C PHE A 100 1.00 8.72 0.83
N HIS A 101 1.55 9.83 1.30
CA HIS A 101 0.80 10.82 2.07
C HIS A 101 0.00 11.72 1.12
N PRO A 102 -1.23 12.14 1.51
CA PRO A 102 -2.02 13.05 0.67
C PRO A 102 -1.31 14.35 0.30
N ASP A 103 -0.42 14.85 1.16
CA ASP A 103 0.32 16.09 0.89
C ASP A 103 1.20 16.00 -0.36
N LEU A 104 1.63 14.79 -0.75
CA LEU A 104 2.38 14.61 -1.98
C LEU A 104 1.59 15.04 -3.21
N LEU A 105 0.27 14.85 -3.16
CA LEU A 105 -0.62 15.11 -4.29
C LEU A 105 -1.08 16.57 -4.37
N HIS A 106 -0.75 17.37 -3.34
CA HIS A 106 -1.22 18.74 -3.24
C HIS A 106 -0.80 19.58 -4.46
N GLY A 107 -1.77 20.21 -5.10
CA GLY A 107 -1.53 21.02 -6.29
C GLY A 107 -1.41 20.24 -7.59
N THR A 108 -1.50 18.90 -7.55
CA THR A 108 -1.49 18.05 -8.75
C THR A 108 -2.90 17.66 -9.15
N PRO A 109 -3.15 17.31 -10.45
CA PRO A 109 -4.47 16.81 -10.86
C PRO A 109 -4.92 15.57 -10.11
N LEU A 110 -3.98 14.73 -9.66
CA LEU A 110 -4.29 13.50 -8.94
C LEU A 110 -4.98 13.77 -7.60
N GLU A 111 -4.73 14.90 -6.97
CA GLU A 111 -5.36 15.28 -5.70
C GLU A 111 -6.89 15.21 -5.77
N LYS A 112 -7.48 15.67 -6.88
CA LYS A 112 -8.93 15.62 -7.08
C LYS A 112 -9.38 14.28 -7.62
N GLU A 113 -8.64 13.73 -8.56
CA GLU A 113 -9.02 12.50 -9.26
C GLU A 113 -9.09 11.30 -8.30
N ILE A 114 -8.16 11.20 -7.37
CA ILE A 114 -8.07 10.05 -6.45
C ILE A 114 -9.31 9.88 -5.59
N LYS A 115 -9.99 10.97 -5.27
CA LYS A 115 -11.21 10.95 -4.46
C LYS A 115 -12.37 10.25 -5.15
N GLY A 116 -12.34 10.15 -6.47
CA GLY A 116 -13.33 9.46 -7.27
C GLY A 116 -13.02 7.99 -7.54
N TYR A 117 -11.91 7.47 -7.07
CA TYR A 117 -11.51 6.08 -7.33
C TYR A 117 -12.22 5.14 -6.36
N SER A 118 -13.13 4.31 -6.92
CA SER A 118 -14.02 3.45 -6.13
C SER A 118 -13.29 2.42 -5.27
N PHE A 119 -12.12 1.97 -5.69
CA PHE A 119 -11.36 0.97 -4.93
C PHE A 119 -10.76 1.51 -3.63
N PHE A 120 -10.84 2.82 -3.41
CA PHE A 120 -10.53 3.43 -2.12
C PHE A 120 -11.80 3.66 -1.27
N ASP A 121 -12.99 3.34 -1.78
CA ASP A 121 -14.22 3.49 -1.01
C ASP A 121 -14.37 2.33 -0.05
N TYR A 122 -14.38 2.64 1.23
CA TYR A 122 -14.46 1.67 2.30
C TYR A 122 -15.67 0.73 2.20
N ARG A 123 -16.77 1.21 1.62
CA ARG A 123 -18.02 0.43 1.50
C ARG A 123 -17.97 -0.62 0.40
N VAL A 124 -17.07 -0.46 -0.56
CA VAL A 124 -16.94 -1.38 -1.70
C VAL A 124 -15.56 -2.02 -1.75
N ASN A 125 -14.86 -1.97 -0.63
CA ASN A 125 -13.52 -2.47 -0.51
C ASN A 125 -13.48 -3.99 -0.58
N GLU A 126 -13.03 -4.48 -1.69
CA GLU A 126 -12.76 -5.89 -1.89
C GLU A 126 -11.32 -6.05 -2.37
N ALA A 127 -10.70 -7.13 -1.95
CA ALA A 127 -9.39 -7.48 -2.45
C ALA A 127 -9.51 -7.85 -3.94
N LEU A 128 -8.65 -7.29 -4.75
CA LEU A 128 -8.57 -7.61 -6.17
C LEU A 128 -7.67 -8.82 -6.35
N HIS A 129 -8.19 -9.87 -7.00
CA HIS A 129 -7.36 -11.00 -7.41
C HIS A 129 -6.79 -10.69 -8.80
N MET A 130 -5.48 -10.48 -8.86
CA MET A 130 -4.79 -10.13 -10.09
C MET A 130 -4.35 -11.36 -10.85
N THR A 131 -4.31 -11.24 -12.18
CA THR A 131 -3.57 -12.21 -12.99
C THR A 131 -2.06 -12.02 -12.76
N ASP A 132 -1.27 -12.99 -13.16
CA ASP A 132 0.20 -12.88 -13.05
C ASP A 132 0.73 -11.68 -13.82
N GLU A 133 0.17 -11.42 -15.02
CA GLU A 133 0.55 -10.26 -15.81
C GLU A 133 0.24 -8.94 -15.10
N GLU A 134 -0.95 -8.82 -14.52
CA GLU A 134 -1.35 -7.63 -13.76
C GLU A 134 -0.46 -7.40 -12.54
N HIS A 135 -0.17 -8.47 -11.82
CA HIS A 135 0.75 -8.43 -10.69
C HIS A 135 2.14 -7.92 -11.12
N ASP A 136 2.67 -8.48 -12.20
CA ASP A 136 4.01 -8.13 -12.69
C ASP A 136 4.09 -6.67 -13.13
N ILE A 137 3.03 -6.14 -13.75
CA ILE A 137 2.97 -4.72 -14.12
C ILE A 137 3.08 -3.83 -12.87
N LEU A 138 2.28 -4.11 -11.85
CA LEU A 138 2.29 -3.28 -10.63
C LEU A 138 3.62 -3.39 -9.88
N VAL A 139 4.16 -4.59 -9.75
CA VAL A 139 5.45 -4.79 -9.08
C VAL A 139 6.57 -4.06 -9.81
N SER A 140 6.57 -4.12 -11.15
CA SER A 140 7.56 -3.41 -11.96
C SER A 140 7.53 -1.89 -11.70
N LEU A 141 6.34 -1.32 -11.63
CA LEU A 141 6.18 0.13 -11.37
C LEU A 141 6.56 0.49 -9.93
N ILE A 142 6.20 -0.34 -8.96
CA ILE A 142 6.58 -0.12 -7.56
C ILE A 142 8.11 -0.18 -7.41
N ARG A 143 8.77 -1.10 -8.10
CA ARG A 143 10.24 -1.17 -8.10
C ARG A 143 10.86 0.08 -8.70
N GLN A 144 10.27 0.67 -9.73
CA GLN A 144 10.76 1.93 -10.30
C GLN A 144 10.62 3.07 -9.30
N ILE A 145 9.54 3.11 -8.53
CA ILE A 145 9.42 4.09 -7.42
C ILE A 145 10.52 3.84 -6.39
N GLN A 146 10.75 2.60 -6.01
CA GLN A 146 11.82 2.26 -5.06
C GLN A 146 13.19 2.74 -5.55
N ASP A 147 13.49 2.51 -6.82
CA ASP A 147 14.75 2.98 -7.42
C ASP A 147 14.84 4.50 -7.38
N GLU A 148 13.75 5.21 -7.65
CA GLU A 148 13.71 6.67 -7.58
C GLU A 148 13.96 7.17 -6.15
N LEU A 149 13.41 6.49 -5.15
CA LEU A 149 13.61 6.85 -3.74
C LEU A 149 15.07 6.71 -3.29
N HIS A 150 15.85 5.85 -3.93
CA HIS A 150 17.27 5.68 -3.62
C HIS A 150 18.17 6.71 -4.32
N LYS A 151 17.63 7.48 -5.25
CA LYS A 151 18.39 8.54 -5.92
C LYS A 151 18.50 9.77 -5.02
N LYS A 152 19.51 10.57 -5.26
CA LYS A 152 19.65 11.86 -4.57
C LYS A 152 18.42 12.72 -4.85
N ARG A 153 17.82 13.27 -3.80
CA ARG A 153 16.65 14.13 -3.93
C ARG A 153 16.97 15.41 -4.70
N ASP A 154 16.12 15.74 -5.66
CA ASP A 154 16.18 16.97 -6.45
C ASP A 154 14.78 17.58 -6.61
N GLU A 155 14.69 18.67 -7.35
CA GLU A 155 13.41 19.36 -7.55
C GLU A 155 12.40 18.60 -8.41
N PHE A 156 12.85 17.55 -9.12
CA PHE A 156 12.00 16.78 -10.02
C PHE A 156 11.46 15.49 -9.39
N GLN A 157 12.05 15.04 -8.29
CA GLN A 157 11.72 13.73 -7.70
C GLN A 157 10.24 13.59 -7.35
N ASP A 158 9.67 14.59 -6.69
CA ASP A 158 8.26 14.48 -6.25
C ASP A 158 7.31 14.41 -7.45
N ALA A 159 7.57 15.17 -8.50
CA ALA A 159 6.77 15.09 -9.74
C ALA A 159 6.88 13.72 -10.40
N ILE A 160 8.08 13.16 -10.45
CA ILE A 160 8.30 11.82 -11.01
C ILE A 160 7.54 10.77 -10.17
N LEU A 161 7.61 10.86 -8.87
CA LEU A 161 6.90 9.94 -7.98
C LEU A 161 5.38 10.02 -8.19
N VAL A 162 4.83 11.23 -8.30
CA VAL A 162 3.40 11.43 -8.56
C VAL A 162 3.00 10.82 -9.91
N GLU A 163 3.82 10.96 -10.94
CA GLU A 163 3.55 10.36 -12.25
C GLU A 163 3.50 8.83 -12.17
N TYR A 164 4.45 8.20 -11.49
CA TYR A 164 4.42 6.76 -11.27
C TYR A 164 3.17 6.32 -10.49
N ILE A 165 2.85 7.03 -9.43
CA ILE A 165 1.67 6.73 -8.60
C ILE A 165 0.40 6.86 -9.45
N GLY A 166 0.28 7.92 -10.24
CA GLY A 166 -0.85 8.12 -11.14
C GLY A 166 -1.01 6.97 -12.13
N LEU A 167 0.09 6.51 -12.70
CA LEU A 167 0.09 5.39 -13.64
C LEU A 167 -0.35 4.09 -12.94
N ILE A 168 0.20 3.81 -11.76
CA ILE A 168 -0.19 2.65 -10.95
C ILE A 168 -1.70 2.67 -10.67
N LEU A 169 -2.23 3.81 -10.25
CA LEU A 169 -3.65 3.95 -9.93
C LEU A 169 -4.54 3.78 -11.17
N ASN A 170 -4.09 4.23 -12.34
CA ASN A 170 -4.81 3.98 -13.59
C ASN A 170 -4.85 2.49 -13.93
N PHE A 171 -3.76 1.76 -13.73
CA PHE A 171 -3.79 0.30 -13.88
C PHE A 171 -4.74 -0.35 -12.88
N CYS A 172 -4.73 0.10 -11.63
CA CYS A 172 -5.69 -0.39 -10.63
C CYS A 172 -7.14 -0.16 -11.08
N ARG A 173 -7.45 1.02 -11.60
CA ARG A 173 -8.79 1.30 -12.15
C ARG A 173 -9.16 0.32 -13.25
N ARG A 174 -8.25 0.04 -14.16
CA ARG A 174 -8.47 -0.94 -15.23
C ARG A 174 -8.72 -2.34 -14.67
N PHE A 175 -7.91 -2.77 -13.72
CA PHE A 175 -8.00 -4.12 -13.16
C PHE A 175 -9.28 -4.31 -12.34
N TYR A 176 -9.65 -3.33 -11.54
CA TYR A 176 -10.90 -3.39 -10.77
C TYR A 176 -12.13 -3.33 -11.67
N ASN A 177 -12.05 -2.61 -12.78
CA ASN A 177 -13.21 -2.40 -13.67
C ASN A 177 -13.63 -3.68 -14.42
N ARG A 178 -12.74 -4.66 -14.53
CA ARG A 178 -13.08 -5.94 -15.19
C ARG A 178 -13.84 -6.93 -14.30
N GLN A 179 -13.96 -6.63 -13.03
CA GLN A 179 -14.64 -7.48 -12.05
C GLN A 179 -16.12 -7.15 -11.90
#